data_dfc644c53b32297040d45bc6ff34a4ed
#
_entry.id   dfc644c53b32297040d45bc6ff34a4ed
#
_cell.length_a   1.000
_cell.length_b   1.000
_cell.length_c   1.000
_cell.angle_alpha   90.00
_cell.angle_beta   90.00
_cell.angle_gamma   90.00
#
_symmetry.space_group_name_H-M   'P 1'
#
loop_
_entity.id
_entity.type
_entity.pdbx_description
1 polymer ?
#
loop_
_entity_poly.entity_id
_entity_poly.type
_entity_poly.pdbx_seq_one_letter_code
_entity_poly.pdbx_strand_id
1 'polypeptide(L)'
;MLKRNQPMLLERMGKMQSATDVAEYCKYDGFDGLKRAISLSDEEILNELDVAHLRGRGGAAYPLGKKWRHLYHAKGTTKYIVCNADEGEPGTFKDKVLLSEDPLSVIEGMIIAGYLFSAKAGYIYMRGEYRRIQKTFQEALDNARQAGFLGENILGIEGFNYDITIISGAGAYICGENSALLNSIEGKTGRPRVKPPHLADVGLYLQPTLVNNVESFASVPVILREGGQAFLEMGTADGGGTKLICLSGHIKNRGLYEVNLGTPLEEIIYGEQYGGGSATGRSLKFIHFGGQSGPIGAVATLRDCLYSYEDLWAHDLSVGSGAIVVMDDSVNVVDYLVHVAAFFAHESCGKCTPCRLGTTRILELLSKFNRNEATASDLPRLEKMLTHVTRLSACGLGQSVAKPMKSALALFPEEFETTAETEIYATSKGGW
;
A
#
# COMPACT_ATOMS: atom_id res chain seq x y z
N MET A 1 -5.56 26.55 -5.14
CA MET A 1 -6.77 25.80 -5.58
C MET A 1 -6.33 24.61 -6.39
N LEU A 2 -6.60 23.39 -5.88
CA LEU A 2 -6.25 22.15 -6.56
C LEU A 2 -6.90 22.05 -7.94
N LYS A 3 -6.19 21.53 -8.92
CA LYS A 3 -6.72 21.29 -10.27
C LYS A 3 -6.55 19.82 -10.62
N ARG A 4 -7.57 19.20 -11.21
CA ARG A 4 -7.46 17.84 -11.74
C ARG A 4 -6.26 17.72 -12.68
N ASN A 5 -5.59 16.55 -12.65
CA ASN A 5 -4.39 16.23 -13.42
C ASN A 5 -3.15 17.08 -13.07
N GLN A 6 -3.14 17.69 -11.89
CA GLN A 6 -1.91 18.25 -11.31
C GLN A 6 -1.48 17.41 -10.12
N PRO A 7 -0.18 17.07 -10.00
CA PRO A 7 0.30 16.33 -8.86
C PRO A 7 0.18 17.16 -7.58
N MET A 8 -0.18 16.52 -6.48
CA MET A 8 -0.25 17.11 -5.15
C MET A 8 0.92 16.65 -4.27
N LEU A 9 1.19 15.34 -4.29
CA LEU A 9 2.26 14.72 -3.51
C LEU A 9 3.60 14.77 -4.23
N LEU A 10 3.58 14.68 -5.57
CA LEU A 10 4.79 14.77 -6.39
C LEU A 10 5.09 16.20 -6.88
N GLU A 11 4.30 17.18 -6.46
CA GLU A 11 4.41 18.57 -6.95
C GLU A 11 5.78 19.19 -6.71
N ARG A 12 6.40 18.91 -5.57
CA ARG A 12 7.72 19.46 -5.16
C ARG A 12 8.90 18.71 -5.75
N MET A 13 8.70 17.49 -6.22
CA MET A 13 9.78 16.65 -6.73
C MET A 13 10.46 17.28 -7.95
N GLY A 14 11.78 17.34 -7.90
CA GLY A 14 12.61 17.99 -8.93
C GLY A 14 12.56 19.52 -8.94
N LYS A 15 11.79 20.17 -8.05
CA LYS A 15 11.78 21.63 -7.90
C LYS A 15 12.69 22.12 -6.76
N MET A 16 12.82 21.35 -5.69
CA MET A 16 13.70 21.65 -4.57
C MET A 16 15.15 21.25 -4.91
N GLN A 17 16.12 22.06 -4.53
CA GLN A 17 17.55 21.73 -4.65
C GLN A 17 17.99 20.68 -3.63
N SER A 18 17.35 20.68 -2.46
CA SER A 18 17.53 19.67 -1.41
C SER A 18 16.19 19.27 -0.82
N ALA A 19 15.92 17.98 -0.84
CA ALA A 19 14.68 17.40 -0.27
C ALA A 19 14.61 17.53 1.26
N THR A 20 15.74 17.80 1.92
CA THR A 20 15.84 17.92 3.39
C THR A 20 15.86 19.37 3.89
N ASP A 21 15.90 20.35 2.98
CA ASP A 21 15.96 21.77 3.32
C ASP A 21 14.57 22.31 3.68
N VAL A 22 14.41 22.67 4.95
CA VAL A 22 13.16 23.21 5.51
C VAL A 22 12.79 24.57 4.88
N ALA A 23 13.76 25.43 4.58
CA ALA A 23 13.49 26.73 3.99
C ALA A 23 12.99 26.58 2.53
N GLU A 24 13.57 25.65 1.78
CA GLU A 24 13.07 25.30 0.46
C GLU A 24 11.68 24.69 0.51
N TYR A 25 11.45 23.73 1.42
CA TYR A 25 10.14 23.13 1.60
C TYR A 25 9.05 24.19 1.88
N CYS A 26 9.35 25.15 2.74
CA CYS A 26 8.44 26.29 3.04
C CYS A 26 8.16 27.18 1.81
N LYS A 27 9.06 27.32 0.83
CA LYS A 27 8.80 28.07 -0.40
C LYS A 27 7.72 27.44 -1.29
N TYR A 28 7.47 26.15 -1.11
CA TYR A 28 6.46 25.38 -1.83
C TYR A 28 5.33 24.94 -0.90
N ASP A 29 4.85 25.87 -0.08
CA ASP A 29 3.72 25.70 0.85
C ASP A 29 3.92 24.60 1.91
N GLY A 30 5.19 24.25 2.20
CA GLY A 30 5.53 23.31 3.26
C GLY A 30 5.24 23.88 4.64
N PHE A 31 4.79 23.03 5.56
CA PHE A 31 4.29 23.32 6.90
C PHE A 31 3.08 24.26 6.96
N ASP A 32 2.47 24.62 5.84
CA ASP A 32 1.23 25.42 5.85
C ASP A 32 0.04 24.56 6.29
N GLY A 33 0.05 23.26 6.00
CA GLY A 33 -0.92 22.32 6.56
C GLY A 33 -0.87 22.23 8.08
N LEU A 34 0.35 22.20 8.65
CA LEU A 34 0.58 22.24 10.10
C LEU A 34 0.13 23.56 10.73
N LYS A 35 0.51 24.70 10.14
CA LYS A 35 0.09 26.04 10.63
C LYS A 35 -1.43 26.15 10.64
N ARG A 36 -2.09 25.65 9.59
CA ARG A 36 -3.55 25.61 9.56
C ARG A 36 -4.12 24.68 10.62
N ALA A 37 -3.57 23.47 10.80
CA ALA A 37 -3.98 22.56 11.87
C ALA A 37 -3.99 23.21 13.24
N ILE A 38 -2.91 23.95 13.56
CA ILE A 38 -2.77 24.66 14.85
C ILE A 38 -3.83 25.78 15.01
N SER A 39 -4.33 26.34 13.92
CA SER A 39 -5.37 27.38 13.95
C SER A 39 -6.80 26.83 14.09
N LEU A 40 -6.97 25.51 13.95
CA LEU A 40 -8.25 24.80 14.03
C LEU A 40 -8.42 24.12 15.40
N SER A 41 -9.68 23.89 15.79
CA SER A 41 -9.98 22.96 16.89
C SER A 41 -9.77 21.52 16.46
N ASP A 42 -9.58 20.62 17.43
CA ASP A 42 -9.43 19.18 17.18
C ASP A 42 -10.57 18.61 16.33
N GLU A 43 -11.80 19.05 16.61
CA GLU A 43 -12.99 18.58 15.87
C GLU A 43 -13.00 19.08 14.42
N GLU A 44 -12.54 20.31 14.15
CA GLU A 44 -12.42 20.85 12.80
C GLU A 44 -11.35 20.07 12.02
N ILE A 45 -10.20 19.73 12.63
CA ILE A 45 -9.17 18.90 12.02
C ILE A 45 -9.77 17.53 11.62
N LEU A 46 -10.47 16.88 12.56
CA LEU A 46 -11.09 15.58 12.32
C LEU A 46 -12.16 15.65 11.22
N ASN A 47 -12.93 16.74 11.17
CA ASN A 47 -13.96 16.95 10.14
C ASN A 47 -13.35 17.16 8.74
N GLU A 48 -12.24 17.91 8.62
CA GLU A 48 -11.53 18.03 7.34
C GLU A 48 -11.04 16.65 6.83
N LEU A 49 -10.52 15.80 7.72
CA LEU A 49 -10.09 14.45 7.37
C LEU A 49 -11.26 13.50 7.03
N ASP A 50 -12.42 13.66 7.65
CA ASP A 50 -13.61 12.89 7.32
C ASP A 50 -14.16 13.30 5.95
N VAL A 51 -14.31 14.61 5.69
CA VAL A 51 -14.80 15.17 4.42
C VAL A 51 -13.88 14.81 3.25
N ALA A 52 -12.58 14.73 3.49
CA ALA A 52 -11.60 14.35 2.47
C ALA A 52 -11.78 12.94 1.92
N HIS A 53 -12.53 12.06 2.60
CA HIS A 53 -12.71 10.65 2.26
C HIS A 53 -11.38 9.93 1.93
N LEU A 54 -10.27 10.36 2.55
CA LEU A 54 -8.99 9.71 2.36
C LEU A 54 -9.04 8.27 2.88
N ARG A 55 -8.84 7.30 1.99
CA ARG A 55 -8.63 5.90 2.36
C ARG A 55 -7.15 5.63 2.59
N GLY A 56 -6.82 4.75 3.54
CA GLY A 56 -5.44 4.36 3.84
C GLY A 56 -4.69 3.86 2.61
N ARG A 57 -3.53 4.45 2.33
CA ARG A 57 -2.73 4.23 1.10
C ARG A 57 -1.77 3.03 1.19
N GLY A 58 -1.77 2.31 2.30
CA GLY A 58 -0.91 1.12 2.50
C GLY A 58 -1.50 -0.20 2.00
N GLY A 59 -2.66 -0.20 1.32
CA GLY A 59 -3.26 -1.39 0.71
C GLY A 59 -4.61 -1.82 1.31
N ALA A 60 -4.85 -1.62 2.60
CA ALA A 60 -6.09 -2.04 3.27
C ALA A 60 -7.29 -1.08 3.04
N ALA A 61 -7.06 0.11 2.49
CA ALA A 61 -8.08 1.12 2.15
C ALA A 61 -9.04 1.50 3.30
N TYR A 62 -8.64 1.36 4.55
CA TYR A 62 -9.48 1.75 5.70
C TYR A 62 -9.62 3.28 5.75
N PRO A 63 -10.82 3.87 5.94
CA PRO A 63 -11.02 5.31 5.99
C PRO A 63 -10.15 5.97 7.07
N LEU A 64 -9.34 6.96 6.67
CA LEU A 64 -8.36 7.59 7.57
C LEU A 64 -9.06 8.38 8.68
N GLY A 65 -10.06 9.18 8.37
CA GLY A 65 -10.82 9.98 9.34
C GLY A 65 -11.42 9.09 10.44
N LYS A 66 -12.06 7.97 10.07
CA LYS A 66 -12.58 6.99 11.06
C LYS A 66 -11.49 6.44 11.99
N LYS A 67 -10.30 6.17 11.45
CA LYS A 67 -9.17 5.69 12.25
C LYS A 67 -8.69 6.76 13.23
N TRP A 68 -8.61 8.01 12.79
CA TRP A 68 -8.16 9.12 13.61
C TRP A 68 -9.19 9.45 14.69
N ARG A 69 -10.50 9.46 14.39
CA ARG A 69 -11.56 9.62 15.39
C ARG A 69 -11.54 8.50 16.43
N HIS A 70 -11.29 7.25 16.02
CA HIS A 70 -11.17 6.15 16.96
C HIS A 70 -10.03 6.40 17.96
N LEU A 71 -8.84 6.78 17.48
CA LEU A 71 -7.73 7.10 18.37
C LEU A 71 -8.02 8.33 19.25
N TYR A 72 -8.71 9.34 18.71
CA TYR A 72 -9.05 10.55 19.47
C TYR A 72 -9.88 10.21 20.70
N HIS A 73 -10.86 9.35 20.55
CA HIS A 73 -11.73 8.89 21.65
C HIS A 73 -11.17 7.71 22.45
N ALA A 74 -10.03 7.15 22.06
CA ALA A 74 -9.42 6.04 22.79
C ALA A 74 -9.02 6.46 24.21
N LYS A 75 -9.33 5.58 25.17
CA LYS A 75 -8.97 5.79 26.58
C LYS A 75 -7.47 5.59 26.78
N GLY A 76 -6.84 6.50 27.48
CA GLY A 76 -5.40 6.45 27.79
C GLY A 76 -4.78 7.84 27.78
N THR A 77 -3.81 8.06 28.64
CA THR A 77 -3.09 9.35 28.76
C THR A 77 -1.89 9.44 27.82
N THR A 78 -1.43 8.32 27.30
CA THR A 78 -0.26 8.23 26.42
C THR A 78 -0.70 7.69 25.09
N LYS A 79 -0.40 8.41 24.00
CA LYS A 79 -0.66 7.97 22.63
C LYS A 79 0.65 7.96 21.83
N TYR A 80 0.75 7.06 20.85
CA TYR A 80 1.89 6.96 19.96
C TYR A 80 1.45 7.09 18.49
N ILE A 81 2.32 7.71 17.68
CA ILE A 81 2.14 7.82 16.24
C ILE A 81 3.21 6.96 15.56
N VAL A 82 2.79 6.11 14.62
CA VAL A 82 3.71 5.23 13.90
C VAL A 82 3.48 5.37 12.39
N CYS A 83 4.52 5.74 11.68
CA CYS A 83 4.55 5.69 10.22
C CYS A 83 5.05 4.31 9.78
N ASN A 84 4.21 3.59 9.04
CA ASN A 84 4.56 2.33 8.43
C ASN A 84 5.23 2.61 7.07
N ALA A 85 6.55 2.51 7.04
CA ALA A 85 7.41 2.63 5.86
C ALA A 85 8.09 1.29 5.51
N ASP A 86 7.45 0.16 5.90
CA ASP A 86 7.87 -1.20 5.53
C ASP A 86 7.28 -1.59 4.17
N GLU A 87 7.73 -0.91 3.11
CA GLU A 87 7.30 -1.12 1.73
C GLU A 87 7.92 -2.38 1.14
N GLY A 88 7.40 -3.55 1.53
CA GLY A 88 7.92 -4.86 1.13
C GLY A 88 7.18 -5.52 -0.04
N GLU A 89 6.09 -4.95 -0.52
CA GLU A 89 5.24 -5.50 -1.59
C GLU A 89 5.95 -5.43 -2.94
N PRO A 90 6.23 -6.56 -3.63
CA PRO A 90 6.83 -6.53 -4.96
C PRO A 90 5.96 -5.74 -5.95
N GLY A 91 6.61 -4.88 -6.74
CA GLY A 91 5.94 -3.95 -7.65
C GLY A 91 5.57 -2.60 -7.03
N THR A 92 5.70 -2.42 -5.70
CA THR A 92 5.43 -1.17 -5.00
C THR A 92 6.73 -0.46 -4.64
N PHE A 93 6.87 0.82 -5.00
CA PHE A 93 8.06 1.64 -4.74
C PHE A 93 7.74 3.13 -4.54
N LYS A 94 6.51 3.47 -4.18
CA LYS A 94 6.03 4.85 -3.99
C LYS A 94 6.53 5.49 -2.70
N ASP A 95 6.55 4.70 -1.60
CA ASP A 95 6.92 5.22 -0.29
C ASP A 95 8.41 5.56 -0.24
N LYS A 96 9.27 4.74 -0.86
CA LYS A 96 10.70 5.05 -0.96
C LYS A 96 10.97 6.35 -1.70
N VAL A 97 10.16 6.67 -2.73
CA VAL A 97 10.31 7.91 -3.49
C VAL A 97 9.89 9.11 -2.65
N LEU A 98 8.73 9.06 -1.99
CA LEU A 98 8.31 10.10 -1.04
C LEU A 98 9.36 10.35 0.04
N LEU A 99 9.89 9.28 0.65
CA LEU A 99 10.87 9.38 1.73
C LEU A 99 12.23 9.90 1.28
N SER A 100 12.58 9.77 -0.01
CA SER A 100 13.85 10.30 -0.55
C SER A 100 13.71 11.69 -1.16
N GLU A 101 12.57 11.99 -1.82
CA GLU A 101 12.42 13.22 -2.60
C GLU A 101 11.57 14.29 -1.89
N ASP A 102 10.73 13.92 -0.92
CA ASP A 102 9.90 14.83 -0.14
C ASP A 102 9.65 14.30 1.29
N PRO A 103 10.72 14.00 2.08
CA PRO A 103 10.59 13.48 3.44
C PRO A 103 9.85 14.42 4.38
N LEU A 104 9.95 15.74 4.15
CA LEU A 104 9.35 16.74 5.01
C LEU A 104 7.82 16.73 4.96
N SER A 105 7.20 16.32 3.85
CA SER A 105 5.74 16.16 3.78
C SER A 105 5.24 15.03 4.71
N VAL A 106 6.00 13.96 4.82
CA VAL A 106 5.69 12.84 5.73
C VAL A 106 5.89 13.27 7.18
N ILE A 107 6.98 13.99 7.47
CA ILE A 107 7.29 14.54 8.79
C ILE A 107 6.17 15.50 9.21
N GLU A 108 5.76 16.43 8.35
CA GLU A 108 4.65 17.37 8.61
C GLU A 108 3.36 16.62 8.96
N GLY A 109 2.99 15.61 8.18
CA GLY A 109 1.80 14.78 8.47
C GLY A 109 1.87 14.06 9.81
N MET A 110 3.06 13.60 10.21
CA MET A 110 3.29 13.00 11.52
C MET A 110 3.24 14.03 12.66
N ILE A 111 3.74 15.28 12.45
CA ILE A 111 3.66 16.36 13.42
C ILE A 111 2.20 16.78 13.65
N ILE A 112 1.40 16.88 12.59
CA ILE A 112 -0.05 17.17 12.69
C ILE A 112 -0.75 16.12 13.55
N ALA A 113 -0.45 14.84 13.32
CA ALA A 113 -0.97 13.78 14.19
C ALA A 113 -0.44 13.90 15.63
N GLY A 114 0.85 14.20 15.80
CA GLY A 114 1.46 14.47 17.10
C GLY A 114 0.74 15.57 17.89
N TYR A 115 0.42 16.66 17.21
CA TYR A 115 -0.33 17.79 17.76
C TYR A 115 -1.74 17.40 18.18
N LEU A 116 -2.55 16.90 17.23
CA LEU A 116 -3.96 16.56 17.47
C LEU A 116 -4.15 15.55 18.62
N PHE A 117 -3.28 14.57 18.71
CA PHE A 117 -3.41 13.51 19.73
C PHE A 117 -2.62 13.79 21.01
N SER A 118 -1.92 14.92 21.12
CA SER A 118 -0.96 15.18 22.19
C SER A 118 -0.04 13.97 22.39
N ALA A 119 0.48 13.44 21.29
CA ALA A 119 1.18 12.17 21.29
C ALA A 119 2.54 12.29 21.98
N LYS A 120 2.91 11.26 22.75
CA LYS A 120 4.18 11.23 23.48
C LYS A 120 5.40 11.18 22.56
N ALA A 121 5.31 10.42 21.45
CA ALA A 121 6.39 10.25 20.49
C ALA A 121 5.88 9.70 19.15
N GLY A 122 6.63 9.96 18.10
CA GLY A 122 6.49 9.38 16.79
C GLY A 122 7.57 8.36 16.47
N TYR A 123 7.22 7.34 15.72
CA TYR A 123 8.16 6.37 15.17
C TYR A 123 7.91 6.21 13.68
N ILE A 124 8.97 6.15 12.88
CA ILE A 124 8.88 5.71 11.50
C ILE A 124 9.63 4.39 11.36
N TYR A 125 8.91 3.34 10.98
CA TYR A 125 9.48 2.01 10.78
C TYR A 125 9.82 1.82 9.31
N MET A 126 11.11 1.83 8.99
CA MET A 126 11.64 1.70 7.63
C MET A 126 12.28 0.34 7.42
N ARG A 127 12.21 -0.16 6.19
CA ARG A 127 12.93 -1.38 5.78
C ARG A 127 14.45 -1.23 6.01
N GLY A 128 15.09 -2.32 6.41
CA GLY A 128 16.54 -2.38 6.58
C GLY A 128 17.34 -2.14 5.29
N GLU A 129 16.73 -2.43 4.13
CA GLU A 129 17.32 -2.20 2.81
C GLU A 129 17.37 -0.71 2.41
N TYR A 130 16.58 0.15 3.06
CA TYR A 130 16.48 1.58 2.75
C TYR A 130 17.54 2.44 3.44
N ARG A 131 18.77 1.94 3.63
CA ARG A 131 19.85 2.61 4.37
C ARG A 131 20.15 4.04 3.91
N ARG A 132 20.11 4.32 2.61
CA ARG A 132 20.32 5.67 2.09
C ARG A 132 19.14 6.57 2.43
N ILE A 133 17.93 6.07 2.27
CA ILE A 133 16.69 6.79 2.58
C ILE A 133 16.60 7.08 4.08
N GLN A 134 17.00 6.14 4.94
CA GLN A 134 17.08 6.37 6.38
C GLN A 134 18.03 7.56 6.72
N LYS A 135 19.16 7.68 6.01
CA LYS A 135 20.08 8.81 6.19
C LYS A 135 19.46 10.13 5.73
N THR A 136 18.85 10.17 4.56
CA THR A 136 18.13 11.36 4.05
C THR A 136 17.00 11.76 5.00
N PHE A 137 16.23 10.81 5.48
CA PHE A 137 15.13 11.08 6.40
C PHE A 137 15.65 11.57 7.77
N GLN A 138 16.77 11.02 8.27
CA GLN A 138 17.41 11.50 9.49
C GLN A 138 17.88 12.95 9.35
N GLU A 139 18.50 13.30 8.22
CA GLU A 139 18.89 14.67 7.92
C GLU A 139 17.67 15.62 7.90
N ALA A 140 16.55 15.18 7.28
CA ALA A 140 15.31 15.96 7.28
C ALA A 140 14.74 16.16 8.70
N LEU A 141 14.81 15.13 9.57
CA LEU A 141 14.43 15.25 10.98
C LEU A 141 15.32 16.26 11.73
N ASP A 142 16.63 16.19 11.51
CA ASP A 142 17.58 17.08 12.19
C ASP A 142 17.37 18.54 11.73
N ASN A 143 17.14 18.78 10.45
CA ASN A 143 16.81 20.09 9.92
C ASN A 143 15.46 20.61 10.44
N ALA A 144 14.44 19.75 10.56
CA ALA A 144 13.15 20.10 11.14
C ALA A 144 13.26 20.47 12.64
N ARG A 145 14.13 19.78 13.41
CA ARG A 145 14.45 20.14 14.81
C ARG A 145 15.12 21.51 14.89
N GLN A 146 16.14 21.75 14.07
CA GLN A 146 16.84 23.03 14.03
C GLN A 146 15.92 24.20 13.66
N ALA A 147 14.94 23.95 12.80
CA ALA A 147 13.95 24.93 12.37
C ALA A 147 12.76 25.09 13.35
N GLY A 148 12.71 24.33 14.46
CA GLY A 148 11.66 24.43 15.49
C GLY A 148 10.35 23.73 15.14
N PHE A 149 10.37 22.80 14.19
CA PHE A 149 9.19 21.99 13.83
C PHE A 149 9.14 20.64 14.57
N LEU A 150 10.22 20.24 15.24
CA LEU A 150 10.31 19.04 16.10
C LEU A 150 11.05 19.38 17.39
N GLY A 151 10.83 18.60 18.44
CA GLY A 151 11.47 18.76 19.75
C GLY A 151 10.51 19.37 20.77
N GLU A 152 10.98 20.40 21.48
CA GLU A 152 10.23 21.07 22.54
C GLU A 152 9.64 22.40 22.07
N ASN A 153 8.44 22.74 22.56
CA ASN A 153 7.73 23.99 22.27
C ASN A 153 7.67 24.32 20.76
N ILE A 154 7.25 23.35 19.95
CA ILE A 154 7.20 23.44 18.50
C ILE A 154 6.43 24.70 18.07
N LEU A 155 6.99 25.45 17.12
CA LEU A 155 6.48 26.75 16.64
C LEU A 155 6.27 27.78 17.78
N GLY A 156 6.97 27.65 18.91
CA GLY A 156 6.84 28.51 20.07
C GLY A 156 5.60 28.24 20.93
N ILE A 157 4.89 27.15 20.69
CA ILE A 157 3.71 26.76 21.47
C ILE A 157 4.17 26.03 22.73
N GLU A 158 3.95 26.64 23.90
CA GLU A 158 4.31 26.06 25.20
C GLU A 158 3.61 24.70 25.40
N GLY A 159 4.42 23.68 25.72
CA GLY A 159 3.92 22.32 25.97
C GLY A 159 3.67 21.47 24.74
N PHE A 160 3.76 22.02 23.52
CA PHE A 160 3.73 21.22 22.31
C PHE A 160 5.13 20.60 22.07
N ASN A 161 5.32 19.42 22.63
CA ASN A 161 6.58 18.67 22.54
C ASN A 161 6.32 17.37 21.77
N TYR A 162 7.03 17.18 20.66
CA TYR A 162 6.90 15.97 19.85
C TYR A 162 8.18 15.73 19.05
N ASP A 163 8.60 14.48 18.99
CA ASP A 163 9.76 14.09 18.19
C ASP A 163 9.54 12.74 17.51
N ILE A 164 10.29 12.50 16.43
CA ILE A 164 10.19 11.32 15.59
C ILE A 164 11.50 10.54 15.61
N THR A 165 11.41 9.23 15.84
CA THR A 165 12.56 8.31 15.83
C THR A 165 12.44 7.32 14.69
N ILE A 166 13.53 7.11 13.94
CA ILE A 166 13.62 6.07 12.91
C ILE A 166 13.88 4.71 13.57
N ILE A 167 13.08 3.73 13.21
CA ILE A 167 13.30 2.33 13.54
C ILE A 167 13.62 1.56 12.25
N SER A 168 14.80 0.95 12.20
CA SER A 168 15.20 0.13 11.07
C SER A 168 14.65 -1.29 11.23
N GLY A 169 13.86 -1.73 10.25
CA GLY A 169 13.45 -3.13 10.12
C GLY A 169 14.59 -4.03 9.66
N ALA A 170 14.30 -5.34 9.54
CA ALA A 170 15.24 -6.37 9.12
C ALA A 170 14.83 -7.05 7.79
N GLY A 171 13.95 -6.44 6.98
CA GLY A 171 13.58 -6.91 5.65
C GLY A 171 12.45 -7.93 5.58
N ALA A 172 11.75 -8.21 6.68
CA ALA A 172 10.64 -9.17 6.67
C ALA A 172 9.34 -8.47 6.23
N TYR A 173 8.75 -8.88 5.10
CA TYR A 173 7.48 -8.35 4.57
C TYR A 173 6.34 -8.37 5.60
N ILE A 174 6.29 -9.39 6.46
CA ILE A 174 5.24 -9.48 7.49
C ILE A 174 5.26 -8.29 8.45
N CYS A 175 6.38 -7.60 8.62
CA CYS A 175 6.46 -6.41 9.45
C CYS A 175 5.71 -5.21 8.85
N GLY A 176 5.27 -5.27 7.60
CA GLY A 176 4.27 -4.36 7.02
C GLY A 176 2.86 -4.54 7.61
N GLU A 177 2.53 -5.68 8.22
CA GLU A 177 1.31 -5.82 9.02
C GLU A 177 1.45 -5.03 10.32
N ASN A 178 0.54 -4.10 10.57
CA ASN A 178 0.68 -3.09 11.62
C ASN A 178 0.99 -3.65 13.02
N SER A 179 0.40 -4.78 13.40
CA SER A 179 0.64 -5.36 14.73
C SER A 179 1.97 -6.13 14.80
N ALA A 180 2.43 -6.71 13.69
CA ALA A 180 3.76 -7.30 13.59
C ALA A 180 4.84 -6.22 13.64
N LEU A 181 4.61 -5.09 12.96
CA LEU A 181 5.46 -3.90 13.02
C LEU A 181 5.63 -3.40 14.46
N LEU A 182 4.53 -3.25 15.21
CA LEU A 182 4.60 -2.83 16.62
C LEU A 182 5.36 -3.83 17.49
N ASN A 183 5.19 -5.14 17.27
CA ASN A 183 6.00 -6.16 17.96
C ASN A 183 7.49 -6.00 17.64
N SER A 184 7.85 -5.70 16.40
CA SER A 184 9.24 -5.46 16.01
C SER A 184 9.82 -4.21 16.69
N ILE A 185 9.08 -3.11 16.76
CA ILE A 185 9.48 -1.89 17.50
C ILE A 185 9.73 -2.22 18.99
N GLU A 186 8.90 -3.09 19.58
CA GLU A 186 9.04 -3.52 20.98
C GLU A 186 10.19 -4.53 21.20
N GLY A 187 10.98 -4.85 20.18
CA GLY A 187 12.06 -5.85 20.26
C GLY A 187 11.56 -7.30 20.29
N LYS A 188 10.30 -7.53 19.97
CA LYS A 188 9.69 -8.85 19.88
C LYS A 188 9.78 -9.40 18.46
N THR A 189 9.57 -10.72 18.29
CA THR A 189 9.43 -11.29 16.95
C THR A 189 8.32 -10.61 16.18
N GLY A 190 8.59 -10.20 14.92
CA GLY A 190 7.63 -9.55 14.02
C GLY A 190 6.52 -10.50 13.56
N ARG A 191 5.61 -10.83 14.46
CA ARG A 191 4.44 -11.70 14.22
C ARG A 191 3.16 -10.96 14.55
N PRO A 192 2.09 -11.10 13.75
CA PRO A 192 0.82 -10.42 14.00
C PRO A 192 0.21 -10.74 15.35
N ARG A 193 -0.45 -9.75 15.96
CA ARG A 193 -1.25 -9.90 17.17
C ARG A 193 -2.65 -10.43 16.82
N VAL A 194 -3.31 -11.05 17.77
CA VAL A 194 -4.72 -11.41 17.63
C VAL A 194 -5.55 -10.14 17.78
N LYS A 195 -6.57 -9.97 16.94
CA LYS A 195 -7.52 -8.87 16.99
C LYS A 195 -8.93 -9.41 17.33
N PRO A 196 -9.75 -8.76 18.14
CA PRO A 196 -9.48 -7.55 18.92
C PRO A 196 -8.48 -7.77 20.10
N PRO A 197 -7.90 -6.72 20.72
CA PRO A 197 -8.26 -5.30 20.58
C PRO A 197 -7.67 -4.64 19.33
N HIS A 198 -8.23 -3.47 18.93
CA HIS A 198 -7.66 -2.64 17.87
C HIS A 198 -6.41 -1.90 18.36
N LEU A 199 -5.49 -1.56 17.43
CA LEU A 199 -4.25 -0.86 17.79
C LEU A 199 -4.49 0.57 18.31
N ALA A 200 -5.60 1.18 17.89
CA ALA A 200 -6.05 2.46 18.42
C ALA A 200 -6.41 2.40 19.90
N ASP A 201 -6.72 1.21 20.43
CA ASP A 201 -7.01 0.98 21.85
C ASP A 201 -5.78 0.43 22.57
N VAL A 202 -5.14 -0.61 22.00
CA VAL A 202 -4.00 -1.33 22.58
C VAL A 202 -2.94 -1.60 21.51
N GLY A 203 -2.05 -0.64 21.33
CA GLY A 203 -1.00 -0.66 20.33
C GLY A 203 0.41 -0.81 20.90
N LEU A 204 1.29 0.15 20.62
CA LEU A 204 2.70 0.17 21.03
C LEU A 204 2.78 0.31 22.55
N TYR A 205 3.56 -0.57 23.19
CA TYR A 205 3.70 -0.62 24.64
C TYR A 205 2.35 -0.69 25.38
N LEU A 206 1.37 -1.36 24.77
CA LEU A 206 -0.01 -1.49 25.27
C LEU A 206 -0.77 -0.15 25.37
N GLN A 207 -0.33 0.88 24.69
CA GLN A 207 -0.95 2.20 24.64
C GLN A 207 -1.69 2.44 23.32
N PRO A 208 -2.71 3.31 23.28
CA PRO A 208 -3.35 3.75 22.07
C PRO A 208 -2.34 4.21 20.99
N THR A 209 -2.46 3.68 19.79
CA THR A 209 -1.46 3.93 18.73
C THR A 209 -2.12 4.12 17.37
N LEU A 210 -1.76 5.23 16.69
CA LEU A 210 -2.05 5.42 15.29
C LEU A 210 -0.94 4.78 14.45
N VAL A 211 -1.31 3.92 13.51
CA VAL A 211 -0.37 3.41 12.49
C VAL A 211 -0.89 3.78 11.11
N ASN A 212 -0.19 4.64 10.39
CA ASN A 212 -0.52 5.01 9.00
C ASN A 212 0.67 4.75 8.06
N ASN A 213 0.36 4.54 6.78
CA ASN A 213 1.35 4.44 5.71
C ASN A 213 1.94 5.82 5.36
N VAL A 214 3.12 5.84 4.74
CA VAL A 214 3.86 7.03 4.29
C VAL A 214 3.00 7.95 3.43
N GLU A 215 2.40 7.44 2.35
CA GLU A 215 1.54 8.22 1.44
C GLU A 215 0.31 8.78 2.17
N SER A 216 -0.23 8.05 3.15
CA SER A 216 -1.34 8.56 3.96
C SER A 216 -0.92 9.75 4.83
N PHE A 217 0.27 9.73 5.43
CA PHE A 217 0.78 10.88 6.19
C PHE A 217 1.11 12.06 5.29
N ALA A 218 1.74 11.84 4.13
CA ALA A 218 2.04 12.89 3.16
C ALA A 218 0.77 13.58 2.61
N SER A 219 -0.37 12.90 2.61
CA SER A 219 -1.66 13.47 2.17
C SER A 219 -2.30 14.39 3.21
N VAL A 220 -2.03 14.21 4.50
CA VAL A 220 -2.66 14.99 5.58
C VAL A 220 -2.36 16.51 5.49
N PRO A 221 -1.10 16.95 5.28
CA PRO A 221 -0.80 18.36 5.11
C PRO A 221 -1.57 19.00 3.94
N VAL A 222 -1.70 18.28 2.82
CA VAL A 222 -2.44 18.75 1.64
C VAL A 222 -3.92 18.94 1.97
N ILE A 223 -4.54 17.96 2.66
CA ILE A 223 -5.94 18.05 3.08
C ILE A 223 -6.17 19.27 3.97
N LEU A 224 -5.31 19.50 4.94
CA LEU A 224 -5.48 20.62 5.86
C LEU A 224 -5.19 21.97 5.19
N ARG A 225 -4.22 22.03 4.29
CA ARG A 225 -3.89 23.24 3.55
C ARG A 225 -5.02 23.66 2.60
N GLU A 226 -5.54 22.72 1.81
CA GLU A 226 -6.51 23.00 0.75
C GLU A 226 -7.98 22.86 1.20
N GLY A 227 -8.23 22.14 2.30
CA GLY A 227 -9.53 21.75 2.79
C GLY A 227 -9.97 20.37 2.29
N GLY A 228 -10.72 19.66 3.16
CA GLY A 228 -11.18 18.29 2.89
C GLY A 228 -12.07 18.19 1.66
N GLN A 229 -12.93 19.16 1.41
CA GLN A 229 -13.80 19.20 0.25
C GLN A 229 -13.02 19.34 -1.07
N ALA A 230 -12.03 20.24 -1.12
CA ALA A 230 -11.19 20.41 -2.30
C ALA A 230 -10.37 19.13 -2.59
N PHE A 231 -9.91 18.44 -1.55
CA PHE A 231 -9.24 17.16 -1.70
C PHE A 231 -10.19 16.06 -2.21
N LEU A 232 -11.42 15.98 -1.69
CA LEU A 232 -12.44 15.03 -2.16
C LEU A 232 -12.71 15.19 -3.66
N GLU A 233 -12.85 16.41 -4.14
CA GLU A 233 -13.15 16.74 -5.55
C GLU A 233 -12.07 16.31 -6.53
N MET A 234 -10.84 16.04 -6.05
CA MET A 234 -9.76 15.49 -6.85
C MET A 234 -9.89 13.97 -7.08
N GLY A 235 -10.80 13.30 -6.40
CA GLY A 235 -11.04 11.86 -6.49
C GLY A 235 -12.48 11.53 -6.85
N THR A 236 -13.01 10.50 -6.18
CA THR A 236 -14.39 10.01 -6.29
C THR A 236 -15.12 10.13 -4.96
N ALA A 237 -16.44 9.92 -4.97
CA ALA A 237 -17.26 10.02 -3.76
C ALA A 237 -16.78 9.08 -2.62
N ASP A 238 -16.26 7.89 -2.96
CA ASP A 238 -15.80 6.90 -2.00
C ASP A 238 -14.29 6.95 -1.70
N GLY A 239 -13.54 7.76 -2.45
CA GLY A 239 -12.10 7.91 -2.29
C GLY A 239 -11.61 9.25 -2.81
N GLY A 240 -11.35 10.20 -1.90
CA GLY A 240 -10.84 11.52 -2.27
C GLY A 240 -9.37 11.50 -2.69
N GLY A 241 -9.00 12.56 -3.41
CA GLY A 241 -7.63 12.87 -3.77
C GLY A 241 -7.04 12.04 -4.89
N THR A 242 -5.73 12.01 -4.89
CA THR A 242 -4.91 11.25 -5.84
C THR A 242 -4.44 9.93 -5.24
N LYS A 243 -3.84 9.10 -6.09
CA LYS A 243 -3.14 7.88 -5.70
C LYS A 243 -1.81 7.79 -6.42
N LEU A 244 -0.76 7.49 -5.66
CA LEU A 244 0.53 7.14 -6.24
C LEU A 244 0.48 5.71 -6.79
N ILE A 245 0.72 5.56 -8.08
CA ILE A 245 0.75 4.27 -8.76
C ILE A 245 2.16 3.94 -9.24
N CYS A 246 2.52 2.67 -9.09
CA CYS A 246 3.79 2.11 -9.54
C CYS A 246 3.53 1.27 -10.79
N LEU A 247 3.83 1.81 -11.98
CA LEU A 247 3.68 1.09 -13.24
C LEU A 247 4.93 0.26 -13.54
N SER A 248 4.76 -1.01 -13.85
CA SER A 248 5.85 -1.93 -14.21
C SER A 248 5.38 -3.05 -15.14
N GLY A 249 6.28 -3.97 -15.47
CA GLY A 249 6.00 -5.06 -16.42
C GLY A 249 6.30 -4.68 -17.87
N HIS A 250 5.47 -5.12 -18.82
CA HIS A 250 5.65 -4.99 -20.27
C HIS A 250 5.06 -3.71 -20.85
N ILE A 251 5.13 -2.61 -20.10
CA ILE A 251 4.65 -1.28 -20.47
C ILE A 251 5.82 -0.36 -20.82
N LYS A 252 5.64 0.58 -21.77
CA LYS A 252 6.73 1.45 -22.25
C LYS A 252 7.31 2.33 -21.15
N ASN A 253 6.43 3.10 -20.50
CA ASN A 253 6.81 4.09 -19.51
C ASN A 253 6.61 3.53 -18.10
N ARG A 254 7.62 2.80 -17.60
CA ARG A 254 7.63 2.29 -16.23
C ARG A 254 8.00 3.42 -15.29
N GLY A 255 7.33 3.52 -14.14
CA GLY A 255 7.66 4.58 -13.19
C GLY A 255 6.61 4.78 -12.11
N LEU A 256 6.83 5.82 -11.31
CA LEU A 256 5.89 6.31 -10.33
C LEU A 256 5.09 7.46 -10.94
N TYR A 257 3.78 7.37 -10.82
CA TYR A 257 2.85 8.41 -11.28
C TYR A 257 1.86 8.76 -10.18
N GLU A 258 1.41 10.00 -10.18
CA GLU A 258 0.30 10.44 -9.36
C GLU A 258 -0.93 10.62 -10.24
N VAL A 259 -2.01 9.88 -9.95
CA VAL A 259 -3.24 9.91 -10.72
C VAL A 259 -4.42 10.28 -9.83
N ASN A 260 -5.37 11.03 -10.36
CA ASN A 260 -6.65 11.24 -9.68
C ASN A 260 -7.40 9.92 -9.57
N LEU A 261 -7.97 9.62 -8.42
CA LEU A 261 -8.93 8.52 -8.34
C LEU A 261 -10.10 8.81 -9.28
N GLY A 262 -10.52 7.80 -10.06
CA GLY A 262 -11.49 7.94 -11.15
C GLY A 262 -10.87 8.20 -12.53
N THR A 263 -9.54 8.22 -12.66
CA THR A 263 -8.89 8.23 -13.98
C THR A 263 -9.19 6.91 -14.72
N PRO A 264 -9.57 6.95 -16.03
CA PRO A 264 -9.78 5.74 -16.81
C PRO A 264 -8.53 4.84 -16.82
N LEU A 265 -8.72 3.56 -16.60
CA LEU A 265 -7.61 2.60 -16.59
C LEU A 265 -6.95 2.50 -17.97
N GLU A 266 -7.73 2.64 -19.04
CA GLU A 266 -7.22 2.72 -20.42
C GLU A 266 -6.23 3.87 -20.58
N GLU A 267 -6.51 5.05 -20.01
CA GLU A 267 -5.61 6.20 -20.03
C GLU A 267 -4.32 5.91 -19.26
N ILE A 268 -4.42 5.25 -18.09
CA ILE A 268 -3.26 4.87 -17.27
C ILE A 268 -2.35 3.89 -18.03
N ILE A 269 -2.91 2.95 -18.77
CA ILE A 269 -2.15 1.91 -19.47
C ILE A 269 -1.61 2.42 -20.81
N TYR A 270 -2.41 3.13 -21.61
CA TYR A 270 -2.09 3.49 -22.99
C TYR A 270 -1.77 4.96 -23.19
N GLY A 271 -2.16 5.85 -22.28
CA GLY A 271 -1.88 7.29 -22.39
C GLY A 271 -0.39 7.60 -22.37
N GLU A 272 0.06 8.47 -23.28
CA GLU A 272 1.47 8.87 -23.42
C GLU A 272 2.06 9.50 -22.13
N GLN A 273 1.21 10.18 -21.34
CA GLN A 273 1.60 10.79 -20.07
C GLN A 273 1.80 9.75 -18.95
N TYR A 274 1.35 8.51 -19.13
CA TYR A 274 1.48 7.40 -18.20
C TYR A 274 2.18 6.20 -18.85
N GLY A 275 1.52 5.07 -18.97
CA GLY A 275 2.11 3.81 -19.42
C GLY A 275 2.58 3.76 -20.88
N GLY A 276 1.94 4.51 -21.80
CA GLY A 276 2.29 4.57 -23.22
C GLY A 276 2.08 3.26 -24.00
N GLY A 277 1.37 2.27 -23.41
CA GLY A 277 1.06 1.00 -24.04
C GLY A 277 2.21 -0.02 -24.00
N SER A 278 2.11 -1.07 -24.82
CA SER A 278 3.03 -2.21 -24.85
C SER A 278 4.47 -1.80 -25.21
N ALA A 279 5.43 -2.22 -24.38
CA ALA A 279 6.87 -2.03 -24.64
C ALA A 279 7.42 -3.03 -25.66
N THR A 280 6.77 -4.16 -25.83
CA THR A 280 7.24 -5.28 -26.67
C THR A 280 6.59 -5.31 -28.04
N GLY A 281 5.55 -4.50 -28.27
CA GLY A 281 4.70 -4.55 -29.46
C GLY A 281 3.67 -5.70 -29.45
N ARG A 282 3.68 -6.56 -28.43
CA ARG A 282 2.72 -7.64 -28.23
C ARG A 282 1.43 -7.12 -27.60
N SER A 283 0.36 -7.90 -27.68
CA SER A 283 -0.91 -7.61 -27.01
C SER A 283 -0.74 -7.71 -25.49
N LEU A 284 -1.21 -6.70 -24.75
CA LEU A 284 -1.25 -6.76 -23.30
C LEU A 284 -2.34 -7.75 -22.87
N LYS A 285 -1.99 -8.69 -21.99
CA LYS A 285 -2.82 -9.82 -21.59
C LYS A 285 -3.53 -9.60 -20.26
N PHE A 286 -2.75 -9.30 -19.22
CA PHE A 286 -3.31 -9.11 -17.89
C PHE A 286 -2.58 -8.03 -17.10
N ILE A 287 -3.25 -7.56 -16.06
CA ILE A 287 -2.74 -6.61 -15.07
C ILE A 287 -2.85 -7.25 -13.68
N HIS A 288 -1.76 -7.26 -12.92
CA HIS A 288 -1.78 -7.61 -11.50
C HIS A 288 -1.88 -6.33 -10.68
N PHE A 289 -2.98 -6.18 -9.95
CA PHE A 289 -3.32 -4.96 -9.23
C PHE A 289 -2.90 -5.00 -7.77
N GLY A 290 -2.39 -3.87 -7.27
CA GLY A 290 -2.20 -3.63 -5.84
C GLY A 290 -1.05 -4.42 -5.20
N GLY A 291 -0.17 -5.01 -5.99
CA GLY A 291 0.94 -5.85 -5.55
C GLY A 291 0.60 -7.35 -5.52
N GLN A 292 1.51 -8.17 -5.00
CA GLN A 292 1.37 -9.64 -5.00
C GLN A 292 0.13 -10.16 -4.26
N SER A 293 -0.37 -9.38 -3.30
CA SER A 293 -1.57 -9.69 -2.51
C SER A 293 -2.88 -9.32 -3.21
N GLY A 294 -2.82 -8.70 -4.37
CA GLY A 294 -3.97 -8.25 -5.14
C GLY A 294 -4.42 -9.23 -6.22
N PRO A 295 -5.58 -8.99 -6.85
CA PRO A 295 -6.10 -9.82 -7.93
C PRO A 295 -5.47 -9.49 -9.28
N ILE A 296 -5.65 -10.42 -10.23
CA ILE A 296 -5.31 -10.25 -11.65
C ILE A 296 -6.60 -9.90 -12.41
N GLY A 297 -6.50 -8.95 -13.36
CA GLY A 297 -7.56 -8.59 -14.30
C GLY A 297 -7.11 -8.77 -15.75
N ALA A 298 -7.98 -9.25 -16.64
CA ALA A 298 -7.69 -9.34 -18.07
C ALA A 298 -7.80 -7.96 -18.73
N VAL A 299 -6.77 -7.51 -19.46
CA VAL A 299 -6.76 -6.18 -20.10
C VAL A 299 -8.00 -5.97 -21.00
N ALA A 300 -8.42 -7.01 -21.70
CA ALA A 300 -9.54 -6.95 -22.64
C ALA A 300 -10.89 -6.59 -21.98
N THR A 301 -11.06 -6.89 -20.69
CA THR A 301 -12.31 -6.65 -19.94
C THR A 301 -12.31 -5.34 -19.14
N LEU A 302 -11.22 -4.55 -19.17
CA LEU A 302 -11.01 -3.40 -18.29
C LEU A 302 -11.01 -2.05 -19.03
N ARG A 303 -11.45 -1.99 -20.29
CA ARG A 303 -11.44 -0.77 -21.11
C ARG A 303 -12.17 0.40 -20.47
N ASP A 304 -13.36 0.14 -19.96
CA ASP A 304 -14.24 1.18 -19.39
C ASP A 304 -14.07 1.32 -17.88
N CYS A 305 -13.12 0.56 -17.27
CA CYS A 305 -12.91 0.56 -15.84
C CYS A 305 -12.18 1.84 -15.39
N LEU A 306 -12.68 2.47 -14.33
CA LEU A 306 -12.04 3.59 -13.69
C LEU A 306 -11.09 3.12 -12.57
N TYR A 307 -9.96 3.76 -12.43
CA TYR A 307 -9.05 3.51 -11.33
C TYR A 307 -9.58 4.18 -10.06
N SER A 308 -10.59 3.58 -9.46
CA SER A 308 -11.22 3.99 -8.22
C SER A 308 -11.43 2.79 -7.30
N TYR A 309 -11.75 3.02 -6.03
CA TYR A 309 -12.03 1.92 -5.10
C TYR A 309 -13.31 1.20 -5.47
N GLU A 310 -14.37 1.93 -5.75
CA GLU A 310 -15.69 1.41 -6.04
C GLU A 310 -15.71 0.65 -7.36
N ASP A 311 -15.11 1.19 -8.41
CA ASP A 311 -15.17 0.58 -9.73
C ASP A 311 -14.26 -0.66 -9.83
N LEU A 312 -13.05 -0.58 -9.28
CA LEU A 312 -12.19 -1.78 -9.18
C LEU A 312 -12.83 -2.88 -8.34
N TRP A 313 -13.51 -2.54 -7.24
CA TRP A 313 -14.23 -3.55 -6.45
C TRP A 313 -15.41 -4.17 -7.21
N ALA A 314 -16.12 -3.40 -8.02
CA ALA A 314 -17.18 -3.91 -8.89
C ALA A 314 -16.67 -4.94 -9.93
N HIS A 315 -15.38 -4.88 -10.26
CA HIS A 315 -14.69 -5.82 -11.15
C HIS A 315 -13.87 -6.89 -10.40
N ASP A 316 -14.12 -7.10 -9.10
CA ASP A 316 -13.34 -8.01 -8.23
C ASP A 316 -11.84 -7.68 -8.15
N LEU A 317 -11.48 -6.42 -8.42
CA LEU A 317 -10.12 -5.88 -8.37
C LEU A 317 -9.91 -5.01 -7.13
N SER A 318 -8.70 -4.48 -6.95
CA SER A 318 -8.39 -3.60 -5.84
C SER A 318 -7.28 -2.61 -6.16
N VAL A 319 -7.38 -1.38 -5.63
CA VAL A 319 -6.30 -0.38 -5.67
C VAL A 319 -5.05 -0.90 -4.96
N GLY A 320 -5.23 -1.59 -3.84
CA GLY A 320 -4.14 -2.15 -3.03
C GLY A 320 -3.07 -1.12 -2.64
N SER A 321 -1.81 -1.49 -2.77
CA SER A 321 -0.66 -0.60 -2.52
C SER A 321 -0.45 0.46 -3.62
N GLY A 322 -1.08 0.30 -4.78
CA GLY A 322 -0.88 1.14 -5.97
C GLY A 322 0.05 0.52 -7.01
N ALA A 323 0.55 -0.70 -6.80
CA ALA A 323 1.28 -1.41 -7.83
C ALA A 323 0.35 -1.82 -8.99
N ILE A 324 0.78 -1.61 -10.21
CA ILE A 324 0.12 -2.01 -11.46
C ILE A 324 1.18 -2.68 -12.32
N VAL A 325 1.15 -4.01 -12.35
CA VAL A 325 2.11 -4.82 -13.12
C VAL A 325 1.42 -5.34 -14.37
N VAL A 326 1.82 -4.83 -15.53
CA VAL A 326 1.18 -5.14 -16.82
C VAL A 326 1.98 -6.21 -17.55
N MET A 327 1.34 -7.29 -17.96
CA MET A 327 1.97 -8.40 -18.67
C MET A 327 1.33 -8.59 -20.06
N ASP A 328 2.17 -8.88 -21.05
CA ASP A 328 1.74 -9.20 -22.40
C ASP A 328 1.46 -10.70 -22.61
N ASP A 329 1.09 -11.07 -23.82
CA ASP A 329 0.71 -12.44 -24.21
C ASP A 329 1.88 -13.45 -24.27
N SER A 330 3.11 -13.01 -24.06
CA SER A 330 4.26 -13.91 -23.93
C SER A 330 4.36 -14.58 -22.55
N VAL A 331 3.63 -14.04 -21.55
CA VAL A 331 3.70 -14.55 -20.17
C VAL A 331 2.66 -15.65 -19.95
N ASN A 332 3.14 -16.82 -19.57
CA ASN A 332 2.27 -17.87 -19.03
C ASN A 332 1.82 -17.50 -17.62
N VAL A 333 0.50 -17.53 -17.36
CA VAL A 333 -0.07 -17.11 -16.08
C VAL A 333 0.32 -18.06 -14.95
N VAL A 334 0.41 -19.36 -15.21
CA VAL A 334 0.81 -20.33 -14.18
C VAL A 334 2.24 -20.13 -13.75
N ASP A 335 3.17 -19.90 -14.70
CA ASP A 335 4.56 -19.58 -14.40
C ASP A 335 4.67 -18.30 -13.54
N TYR A 336 3.93 -17.26 -13.92
CA TYR A 336 3.84 -16.03 -13.13
C TYR A 336 3.35 -16.29 -11.70
N LEU A 337 2.30 -17.10 -11.54
CA LEU A 337 1.75 -17.45 -10.23
C LEU A 337 2.66 -18.31 -9.37
N VAL A 338 3.55 -19.10 -9.95
CA VAL A 338 4.60 -19.83 -9.20
C VAL A 338 5.50 -18.83 -8.47
N HIS A 339 5.89 -17.73 -9.12
CA HIS A 339 6.70 -16.68 -8.49
C HIS A 339 5.91 -15.95 -7.38
N VAL A 340 4.62 -15.68 -7.60
CA VAL A 340 3.74 -15.09 -6.57
C VAL A 340 3.62 -16.03 -5.37
N ALA A 341 3.40 -17.33 -5.59
CA ALA A 341 3.28 -18.32 -4.52
C ALA A 341 4.60 -18.49 -3.75
N ALA A 342 5.74 -18.45 -4.45
CA ALA A 342 7.07 -18.53 -3.83
C ALA A 342 7.30 -17.35 -2.88
N PHE A 343 6.91 -16.13 -3.28
CA PHE A 343 6.95 -14.96 -2.41
C PHE A 343 6.14 -15.18 -1.12
N PHE A 344 4.89 -15.62 -1.21
CA PHE A 344 4.06 -15.86 -0.03
C PHE A 344 4.60 -16.99 0.87
N ALA A 345 5.13 -18.06 0.28
CA ALA A 345 5.73 -19.16 1.03
C ALA A 345 6.98 -18.70 1.80
N HIS A 346 7.81 -17.85 1.16
CA HIS A 346 9.01 -17.28 1.76
C HIS A 346 8.70 -16.31 2.90
N GLU A 347 7.71 -15.43 2.71
CA GLU A 347 7.36 -14.34 3.63
C GLU A 347 6.42 -14.78 4.77
N SER A 348 5.96 -16.01 4.78
CA SER A 348 5.15 -16.54 5.88
C SER A 348 5.92 -16.51 7.20
N CYS A 349 5.41 -15.78 8.21
CA CYS A 349 6.05 -15.72 9.53
C CYS A 349 5.99 -17.02 10.33
N GLY A 350 5.31 -18.06 9.81
CA GLY A 350 5.17 -19.37 10.42
C GLY A 350 4.26 -19.46 11.66
N LYS A 351 3.62 -18.36 12.09
CA LYS A 351 2.80 -18.35 13.31
C LYS A 351 1.58 -19.27 13.23
N CYS A 352 0.81 -19.20 12.16
CA CYS A 352 -0.40 -20.00 12.02
C CYS A 352 -0.22 -21.13 10.99
N THR A 353 -0.70 -22.33 11.33
CA THR A 353 -0.57 -23.53 10.51
C THR A 353 -1.15 -23.39 9.10
N PRO A 354 -2.35 -22.77 8.91
CA PRO A 354 -2.93 -22.64 7.57
C PRO A 354 -2.03 -21.87 6.60
N CYS A 355 -1.43 -20.76 7.03
CA CYS A 355 -0.48 -20.00 6.21
C CYS A 355 0.83 -20.78 6.03
N ARG A 356 1.48 -21.20 7.13
CA ARG A 356 2.80 -21.86 7.09
C ARG A 356 2.85 -23.09 6.16
N LEU A 357 1.88 -23.98 6.28
CA LEU A 357 1.82 -25.18 5.44
C LEU A 357 1.10 -24.95 4.12
N GLY A 358 0.04 -24.12 4.14
CA GLY A 358 -0.80 -23.91 2.96
C GLY A 358 -0.10 -23.15 1.85
N THR A 359 0.69 -22.11 2.16
CA THR A 359 1.45 -21.38 1.12
C THR A 359 2.48 -22.28 0.44
N THR A 360 3.17 -23.15 1.18
CA THR A 360 4.08 -24.15 0.61
C THR A 360 3.34 -25.14 -0.30
N ARG A 361 2.18 -25.64 0.12
CA ARG A 361 1.37 -26.55 -0.68
C ARG A 361 0.79 -25.92 -1.94
N ILE A 362 0.39 -24.64 -1.87
CA ILE A 362 -0.04 -23.87 -3.04
C ILE A 362 1.12 -23.77 -4.04
N LEU A 363 2.32 -23.43 -3.58
CA LEU A 363 3.52 -23.37 -4.43
C LEU A 363 3.82 -24.73 -5.09
N GLU A 364 3.77 -25.83 -4.33
CA GLU A 364 3.99 -27.18 -4.86
C GLU A 364 2.98 -27.56 -5.95
N LEU A 365 1.69 -27.25 -5.73
CA LEU A 365 0.64 -27.55 -6.69
C LEU A 365 0.81 -26.70 -7.97
N LEU A 366 0.99 -25.38 -7.86
CA LEU A 366 1.24 -24.52 -9.03
C LEU A 366 2.50 -24.94 -9.79
N SER A 367 3.56 -25.37 -9.08
CA SER A 367 4.78 -25.88 -9.73
C SER A 367 4.53 -27.17 -10.52
N LYS A 368 3.58 -28.02 -10.12
CA LYS A 368 3.19 -29.18 -10.94
C LYS A 368 2.51 -28.77 -12.23
N PHE A 369 1.56 -27.81 -12.18
CA PHE A 369 0.94 -27.26 -13.39
C PHE A 369 1.98 -26.66 -14.32
N ASN A 370 2.92 -25.86 -13.79
CA ASN A 370 3.98 -25.22 -14.57
C ASN A 370 4.91 -26.23 -15.26
N ARG A 371 5.13 -27.41 -14.67
CA ARG A 371 5.95 -28.49 -15.26
C ARG A 371 5.15 -29.51 -16.06
N ASN A 372 3.85 -29.31 -16.28
CA ASN A 372 2.95 -30.26 -16.90
C ASN A 372 2.90 -31.64 -16.20
N GLU A 373 3.10 -31.65 -14.86
CA GLU A 373 3.03 -32.85 -14.01
C GLU A 373 1.72 -32.94 -13.22
N ALA A 374 0.82 -31.97 -13.40
CA ALA A 374 -0.45 -31.92 -12.69
C ALA A 374 -1.41 -33.00 -13.19
N THR A 375 -2.19 -33.55 -12.26
CA THR A 375 -3.24 -34.53 -12.52
C THR A 375 -4.62 -33.90 -12.35
N ALA A 376 -5.68 -34.51 -12.87
CA ALA A 376 -7.08 -34.05 -12.73
C ALA A 376 -7.49 -33.79 -11.25
N SER A 377 -6.82 -34.45 -10.28
CA SER A 377 -7.10 -34.23 -8.86
C SER A 377 -6.38 -33.02 -8.26
N ASP A 378 -5.40 -32.43 -8.95
CA ASP A 378 -4.56 -31.36 -8.37
C ASP A 378 -5.28 -30.00 -8.42
N LEU A 379 -6.12 -29.71 -9.43
CA LEU A 379 -6.91 -28.48 -9.49
C LEU A 379 -7.93 -28.37 -8.34
N PRO A 380 -8.78 -29.36 -8.06
CA PRO A 380 -9.66 -29.32 -6.89
C PRO A 380 -8.91 -29.22 -5.55
N ARG A 381 -7.69 -29.81 -5.46
CA ARG A 381 -6.84 -29.68 -4.27
C ARG A 381 -6.32 -28.25 -4.11
N LEU A 382 -5.90 -27.60 -5.21
CA LEU A 382 -5.46 -26.21 -5.20
C LEU A 382 -6.59 -25.29 -4.73
N GLU A 383 -7.78 -25.38 -5.32
CA GLU A 383 -8.95 -24.57 -4.94
C GLU A 383 -9.33 -24.73 -3.46
N LYS A 384 -9.33 -25.97 -2.97
CA LYS A 384 -9.58 -26.28 -1.56
C LYS A 384 -8.50 -25.64 -0.65
N MET A 385 -7.23 -25.74 -1.04
CA MET A 385 -6.12 -25.15 -0.30
C MET A 385 -6.21 -23.62 -0.25
N LEU A 386 -6.48 -22.97 -1.39
CA LEU A 386 -6.70 -21.53 -1.49
C LEU A 386 -7.83 -21.08 -0.55
N THR A 387 -8.92 -21.82 -0.51
CA THR A 387 -10.06 -21.54 0.37
C THR A 387 -9.69 -21.67 1.85
N HIS A 388 -8.99 -22.75 2.24
CA HIS A 388 -8.59 -22.99 3.63
C HIS A 388 -7.58 -21.94 4.12
N VAL A 389 -6.56 -21.63 3.33
CA VAL A 389 -5.55 -20.62 3.70
C VAL A 389 -6.20 -19.27 3.89
N THR A 390 -7.07 -18.85 2.96
CA THR A 390 -7.77 -17.57 3.07
C THR A 390 -8.62 -17.47 4.34
N ARG A 391 -9.42 -18.51 4.64
CA ARG A 391 -10.40 -18.46 5.75
C ARG A 391 -9.78 -18.66 7.12
N LEU A 392 -8.69 -19.42 7.23
CA LEU A 392 -8.16 -19.89 8.51
C LEU A 392 -6.84 -19.21 8.91
N SER A 393 -6.27 -18.36 8.05
CA SER A 393 -5.05 -17.63 8.38
C SER A 393 -5.33 -16.45 9.32
N ALA A 394 -4.40 -16.20 10.23
CA ALA A 394 -4.55 -15.22 11.30
C ALA A 394 -4.39 -13.76 10.86
N CYS A 395 -3.81 -13.50 9.68
CA CYS A 395 -3.54 -12.13 9.20
C CYS A 395 -3.67 -12.00 7.68
N GLY A 396 -3.59 -10.75 7.21
CA GLY A 396 -3.75 -10.38 5.80
C GLY A 396 -2.83 -11.13 4.83
N LEU A 397 -1.61 -11.52 5.23
CA LEU A 397 -0.69 -12.25 4.36
C LEU A 397 -1.34 -13.56 3.87
N GLY A 398 -1.71 -14.45 4.77
CA GLY A 398 -2.35 -15.71 4.36
C GLY A 398 -3.77 -15.52 3.81
N GLN A 399 -4.51 -14.52 4.29
CA GLN A 399 -5.87 -14.23 3.81
C GLN A 399 -5.91 -13.72 2.37
N SER A 400 -4.82 -13.12 1.87
CA SER A 400 -4.76 -12.55 0.51
C SER A 400 -4.12 -13.45 -0.53
N VAL A 401 -3.36 -14.49 -0.14
CA VAL A 401 -2.62 -15.35 -1.06
C VAL A 401 -3.47 -15.94 -2.20
N ALA A 402 -4.74 -16.21 -1.93
CA ALA A 402 -5.63 -16.80 -2.93
C ALA A 402 -6.15 -15.79 -3.97
N LYS A 403 -6.07 -14.48 -3.75
CA LYS A 403 -6.66 -13.49 -4.66
C LYS A 403 -6.10 -13.56 -6.07
N PRO A 404 -4.76 -13.44 -6.29
CA PRO A 404 -4.20 -13.52 -7.64
C PRO A 404 -4.46 -14.87 -8.31
N MET A 405 -4.47 -15.96 -7.52
CA MET A 405 -4.63 -17.31 -8.05
C MET A 405 -6.08 -17.59 -8.47
N LYS A 406 -7.06 -17.17 -7.66
CA LYS A 406 -8.48 -17.34 -7.99
C LYS A 406 -8.90 -16.49 -9.19
N SER A 407 -8.44 -15.24 -9.26
CA SER A 407 -8.71 -14.39 -10.43
C SER A 407 -8.08 -14.95 -11.70
N ALA A 408 -6.83 -15.45 -11.62
CA ALA A 408 -6.18 -16.08 -12.76
C ALA A 408 -6.88 -17.37 -13.22
N LEU A 409 -7.29 -18.24 -12.29
CA LEU A 409 -8.07 -19.44 -12.59
C LEU A 409 -9.40 -19.13 -13.30
N ALA A 410 -10.06 -18.04 -12.90
CA ALA A 410 -11.32 -17.63 -13.52
C ALA A 410 -11.12 -17.01 -14.92
N LEU A 411 -10.01 -16.31 -15.15
CA LEU A 411 -9.76 -15.56 -16.39
C LEU A 411 -9.00 -16.37 -17.46
N PHE A 412 -8.17 -17.34 -17.04
CA PHE A 412 -7.29 -18.12 -17.92
C PHE A 412 -7.34 -19.62 -17.57
N PRO A 413 -8.53 -20.25 -17.51
CA PRO A 413 -8.67 -21.65 -17.11
C PRO A 413 -7.87 -22.61 -18.02
N GLU A 414 -7.72 -22.25 -19.31
CA GLU A 414 -7.00 -23.05 -20.31
C GLU A 414 -5.51 -23.23 -19.97
N GLU A 415 -4.91 -22.31 -19.22
CA GLU A 415 -3.50 -22.43 -18.80
C GLU A 415 -3.32 -23.37 -17.59
N PHE A 416 -4.42 -23.85 -16.98
CA PHE A 416 -4.41 -24.83 -15.91
C PHE A 416 -4.88 -26.22 -16.36
N GLU A 417 -5.06 -26.42 -17.68
CA GLU A 417 -5.41 -27.73 -18.23
C GLU A 417 -4.30 -28.75 -17.97
N THR A 418 -4.71 -29.99 -17.70
CA THR A 418 -3.77 -31.09 -17.46
C THR A 418 -3.64 -31.95 -18.73
N THR A 419 -2.43 -32.42 -19.01
CA THR A 419 -2.16 -33.34 -20.14
C THR A 419 -3.03 -34.63 -20.12
N ALA A 420 -3.46 -35.05 -18.94
CA ALA A 420 -4.38 -36.21 -18.78
C ALA A 420 -5.77 -36.00 -19.38
N GLU A 421 -6.28 -34.75 -19.40
CA GLU A 421 -7.57 -34.44 -20.04
C GLU A 421 -7.43 -34.37 -21.56
N THR A 422 -6.31 -33.90 -22.07
CA THR A 422 -6.01 -33.83 -23.51
C THR A 422 -5.92 -35.25 -24.11
N GLU A 423 -5.36 -36.24 -23.40
CA GLU A 423 -5.30 -37.63 -23.87
C GLU A 423 -6.67 -38.33 -23.88
N ILE A 424 -7.55 -38.06 -22.90
CA ILE A 424 -8.91 -38.59 -22.88
C ILE A 424 -9.75 -38.05 -24.03
N TYR A 425 -9.62 -36.77 -24.38
CA TYR A 425 -10.29 -36.16 -25.53
C TYR A 425 -9.70 -36.63 -26.87
N ALA A 426 -8.41 -36.89 -26.97
CA ALA A 426 -7.78 -37.42 -28.17
C ALA A 426 -8.16 -38.89 -28.42
N THR A 427 -8.23 -39.68 -27.37
CA THR A 427 -8.63 -41.12 -27.48
C THR A 427 -10.13 -41.30 -27.71
N SER A 428 -10.99 -40.36 -27.27
CA SER A 428 -12.45 -40.42 -27.54
C SER A 428 -12.85 -39.99 -28.95
N LYS A 429 -11.97 -39.31 -29.73
CA LYS A 429 -12.19 -38.96 -31.13
C LYS A 429 -11.58 -39.93 -32.15
N GLY A 430 -10.86 -40.94 -31.68
CA GLY A 430 -10.14 -41.91 -32.52
C GLY A 430 -10.79 -43.28 -32.65
N GLY A 431 -12.09 -43.38 -32.42
CA GLY A 431 -12.81 -44.66 -32.56
C GLY A 431 -14.11 -44.51 -33.31
N TRP A 432 -14.08 -44.63 -34.64
CA TRP A 432 -14.93 -45.38 -35.58
C TRP A 432 -14.41 -45.13 -36.98
#